data_60f3bc0ee9ebb796a0758239803ef635
#
_entry.id   60f3bc0ee9ebb796a0758239803ef635
#
_cell.length_a   1.000
_cell.length_b   1.000
_cell.length_c   1.000
_cell.angle_alpha   90.00
_cell.angle_beta   90.00
_cell.angle_gamma   90.00
#
_symmetry.space_group_name_H-M   'P 1'
#
loop_
_entity.id
_entity.type
_entity.pdbx_description
1 polymer ?
#
loop_
_entity_poly.entity_id
_entity_poly.type
_entity_poly.pdbx_seq_one_letter_code
_entity_poly.pdbx_strand_id
1 'polypeptide(L)'
;LPELKLLVDAIQSSKFITEKKSNVLIRKLEKQVSKYEAQKLQRQVFVSGRIKTMNESIYYTVDVIHAAISGNRKIRFQYYQWNVKKEQELRHGGGWYHISPWGVSWDDENYYLVGFDSEAGKIKHYRVDKMLHVELSGEAREGKEHFSRLDMADYAKKSFGMFGGKEESVKLSVHNRLAGVMIDRFGKDIIMIPSDAEHFTVRVNVHVSRQFLGWIVSLGEEVKILSPESVTGQMKDEIDRLTRQYK
;
A
#
# COMPACT_ATOMS: atom_id res chain seq x y z
N LEU A 1 -0.03 -14.27 -27.76
CA LEU A 1 -1.10 -13.27 -27.79
C LEU A 1 -1.86 -13.14 -26.44
N PRO A 2 -2.24 -14.23 -25.71
CA PRO A 2 -2.91 -14.12 -24.41
C PRO A 2 -2.11 -13.32 -23.38
N GLU A 3 -0.82 -13.57 -23.26
CA GLU A 3 0.08 -12.86 -22.33
C GLU A 3 0.12 -11.34 -22.62
N LEU A 4 0.18 -10.96 -23.90
CA LEU A 4 0.13 -9.54 -24.27
C LEU A 4 -1.20 -8.88 -23.91
N LYS A 5 -2.33 -9.60 -23.99
CA LYS A 5 -3.61 -9.11 -23.53
C LYS A 5 -3.60 -8.84 -22.01
N LEU A 6 -3.08 -9.79 -21.23
CA LEU A 6 -2.92 -9.61 -19.78
C LEU A 6 -2.04 -8.41 -19.43
N LEU A 7 -0.95 -8.18 -20.18
CA LEU A 7 -0.09 -7.00 -19.98
C LEU A 7 -0.83 -5.69 -20.32
N VAL A 8 -1.61 -5.67 -21.41
CA VAL A 8 -2.45 -4.52 -21.77
C VAL A 8 -3.47 -4.24 -20.68
N ASP A 9 -4.16 -5.28 -20.19
CA ASP A 9 -5.16 -5.16 -19.12
C ASP A 9 -4.53 -4.67 -17.81
N ALA A 10 -3.34 -5.17 -17.43
CA ALA A 10 -2.60 -4.73 -16.27
C ALA A 10 -2.21 -3.24 -16.36
N ILE A 11 -1.74 -2.77 -17.54
CA ILE A 11 -1.42 -1.37 -17.76
C ILE A 11 -2.69 -0.50 -17.71
N GLN A 12 -3.77 -0.97 -18.32
CA GLN A 12 -5.05 -0.28 -18.36
C GLN A 12 -5.65 -0.10 -16.96
N SER A 13 -5.62 -1.17 -16.15
CA SER A 13 -6.20 -1.19 -14.81
C SER A 13 -5.33 -0.50 -13.76
N SER A 14 -4.06 -0.26 -14.00
CA SER A 14 -3.15 0.37 -13.04
C SER A 14 -3.55 1.80 -12.71
N LYS A 15 -3.74 2.12 -11.42
CA LYS A 15 -3.91 3.50 -10.93
C LYS A 15 -2.60 4.28 -10.95
N PHE A 16 -1.49 3.58 -10.84
CA PHE A 16 -0.16 4.14 -10.72
C PHE A 16 0.37 4.72 -12.04
N ILE A 17 -0.04 4.17 -13.18
CA ILE A 17 0.40 4.62 -14.50
C ILE A 17 -0.57 5.67 -15.02
N THR A 18 -0.07 6.87 -15.40
CA THR A 18 -0.91 7.92 -15.98
C THR A 18 -1.61 7.44 -17.24
N GLU A 19 -2.72 8.06 -17.62
CA GLU A 19 -3.43 7.71 -18.85
C GLU A 19 -2.54 7.86 -20.09
N LYS A 20 -1.81 8.98 -20.17
CA LYS A 20 -0.86 9.26 -21.26
C LYS A 20 0.21 8.18 -21.36
N LYS A 21 0.82 7.79 -20.23
CA LYS A 21 1.87 6.76 -20.20
C LYS A 21 1.31 5.37 -20.51
N SER A 22 0.11 5.04 -20.03
CA SER A 22 -0.59 3.79 -20.38
C SER A 22 -0.74 3.65 -21.89
N ASN A 23 -1.22 4.70 -22.56
CA ASN A 23 -1.37 4.70 -24.02
C ASN A 23 -0.03 4.50 -24.74
N VAL A 24 1.06 5.11 -24.25
CA VAL A 24 2.40 4.91 -24.83
C VAL A 24 2.89 3.48 -24.66
N LEU A 25 2.71 2.89 -23.47
CA LEU A 25 3.14 1.53 -23.18
C LEU A 25 2.33 0.50 -23.99
N ILE A 26 1.01 0.66 -24.08
CA ILE A 26 0.15 -0.21 -24.88
C ILE A 26 0.58 -0.18 -26.34
N ARG A 27 0.82 1.00 -26.93
CA ARG A 27 1.33 1.12 -28.29
C ARG A 27 2.69 0.44 -28.51
N LYS A 28 3.55 0.37 -27.48
CA LYS A 28 4.81 -0.37 -27.57
C LYS A 28 4.58 -1.88 -27.59
N LEU A 29 3.60 -2.38 -26.84
CA LEU A 29 3.21 -3.80 -26.86
C LEU A 29 2.57 -4.16 -28.21
N GLU A 30 1.69 -3.31 -28.74
CA GLU A 30 1.06 -3.50 -30.07
C GLU A 30 2.07 -3.64 -31.19
N LYS A 31 3.21 -2.92 -31.11
CA LYS A 31 4.29 -3.04 -32.11
C LYS A 31 5.05 -4.37 -32.08
N GLN A 32 4.86 -5.20 -31.05
CA GLN A 32 5.53 -6.48 -30.92
C GLN A 32 4.78 -7.63 -31.63
N VAL A 33 3.61 -7.34 -32.17
CA VAL A 33 2.77 -8.31 -32.87
C VAL A 33 2.38 -7.80 -34.26
N SER A 34 1.82 -8.67 -35.10
CA SER A 34 1.30 -8.29 -36.40
C SER A 34 0.14 -7.29 -36.29
N LYS A 35 -0.09 -6.48 -37.33
CA LYS A 35 -1.23 -5.52 -37.36
C LYS A 35 -2.57 -6.19 -37.04
N TYR A 36 -2.77 -7.41 -37.53
CA TYR A 36 -4.01 -8.16 -37.28
C TYR A 36 -4.16 -8.58 -35.82
N GLU A 37 -3.05 -8.98 -35.17
CA GLU A 37 -3.04 -9.33 -33.74
C GLU A 37 -3.14 -8.09 -32.86
N ALA A 38 -2.51 -6.97 -33.25
CA ALA A 38 -2.63 -5.70 -32.55
C ALA A 38 -4.09 -5.23 -32.43
N GLN A 39 -4.91 -5.40 -33.48
CA GLN A 39 -6.34 -5.11 -33.43
C GLN A 39 -7.08 -5.98 -32.41
N LYS A 40 -6.63 -7.21 -32.17
CA LYS A 40 -7.19 -8.12 -31.14
C LYS A 40 -6.73 -7.80 -29.73
N LEU A 41 -5.75 -6.91 -29.55
CA LEU A 41 -5.33 -6.36 -28.26
C LEU A 41 -6.25 -5.21 -27.82
N GLN A 42 -7.38 -4.98 -28.51
CA GLN A 42 -8.33 -3.95 -28.15
C GLN A 42 -8.81 -4.14 -26.72
N ARG A 43 -8.93 -3.02 -26.03
CA ARG A 43 -9.28 -2.88 -24.63
C ARG A 43 -10.62 -3.55 -24.34
N GLN A 44 -10.61 -4.71 -23.70
CA GLN A 44 -11.80 -5.44 -23.32
C GLN A 44 -12.11 -5.29 -21.82
N VAL A 45 -11.12 -4.81 -21.03
CA VAL A 45 -11.31 -4.56 -19.61
C VAL A 45 -11.75 -3.12 -19.40
N PHE A 46 -13.00 -2.97 -19.00
CA PHE A 46 -13.58 -1.69 -18.57
C PHE A 46 -13.39 -1.54 -17.08
N VAL A 47 -12.49 -0.65 -16.67
CA VAL A 47 -12.29 -0.32 -15.24
C VAL A 47 -13.13 0.91 -14.93
N SER A 48 -14.34 0.70 -14.43
CA SER A 48 -15.26 1.78 -14.07
C SER A 48 -14.67 2.65 -12.96
N GLY A 49 -14.72 3.97 -13.14
CA GLY A 49 -14.34 4.94 -12.11
C GLY A 49 -12.85 4.95 -11.72
N ARG A 50 -11.96 4.35 -12.52
CA ARG A 50 -10.54 4.23 -12.19
C ARG A 50 -9.83 5.57 -12.38
N ILE A 51 -9.58 6.26 -11.27
CA ILE A 51 -8.80 7.50 -11.30
C ILE A 51 -7.31 7.12 -11.34
N LYS A 52 -6.67 7.41 -12.48
CA LYS A 52 -5.22 7.27 -12.65
C LYS A 52 -4.47 8.43 -12.00
N THR A 53 -3.23 8.20 -11.59
CA THR A 53 -2.36 9.30 -11.13
C THR A 53 -2.17 10.33 -12.23
N MET A 54 -2.07 11.59 -11.83
CA MET A 54 -1.74 12.71 -12.74
C MET A 54 -0.25 13.07 -12.70
N ASN A 55 0.55 12.38 -11.89
CA ASN A 55 1.98 12.63 -11.76
C ASN A 55 2.74 11.91 -12.89
N GLU A 56 3.07 12.63 -13.96
CA GLU A 56 3.82 12.10 -15.11
C GLU A 56 5.28 11.76 -14.77
N SER A 57 5.82 12.26 -13.66
CA SER A 57 7.21 12.00 -13.25
C SER A 57 7.38 10.77 -12.38
N ILE A 58 6.30 10.07 -12.05
CA ILE A 58 6.29 9.00 -11.04
C ILE A 58 7.30 7.87 -11.33
N TYR A 59 7.52 7.50 -12.58
CA TYR A 59 8.49 6.48 -12.95
C TYR A 59 9.94 6.97 -12.78
N TYR A 60 10.22 8.26 -12.99
CA TYR A 60 11.51 8.85 -12.66
C TYR A 60 11.73 8.87 -11.14
N THR A 61 10.68 9.19 -10.38
CA THR A 61 10.72 9.16 -8.92
C THR A 61 11.07 7.76 -8.41
N VAL A 62 10.45 6.71 -8.97
CA VAL A 62 10.78 5.32 -8.63
C VAL A 62 12.23 4.99 -8.96
N ASP A 63 12.72 5.42 -10.12
CA ASP A 63 14.10 5.20 -10.54
C ASP A 63 15.11 5.87 -9.58
N VAL A 64 14.86 7.13 -9.20
CA VAL A 64 15.68 7.85 -8.21
C VAL A 64 15.68 7.14 -6.86
N ILE A 65 14.52 6.64 -6.40
CA ILE A 65 14.41 5.89 -5.13
C ILE A 65 15.26 4.61 -5.22
N HIS A 66 15.18 3.85 -6.30
CA HIS A 66 15.99 2.64 -6.49
C HIS A 66 17.49 2.97 -6.55
N ALA A 67 17.88 4.02 -7.25
CA ALA A 67 19.26 4.49 -7.30
C ALA A 67 19.77 4.90 -5.90
N ALA A 68 18.93 5.57 -5.11
CA ALA A 68 19.24 5.96 -3.73
C ALA A 68 19.44 4.72 -2.82
N ILE A 69 18.56 3.71 -2.95
CA ILE A 69 18.68 2.47 -2.19
C ILE A 69 19.96 1.74 -2.54
N SER A 70 20.26 1.58 -3.83
CA SER A 70 21.47 0.90 -4.33
C SER A 70 22.74 1.66 -3.99
N GLY A 71 22.72 3.00 -4.07
CA GLY A 71 23.84 3.88 -3.78
C GLY A 71 24.03 4.21 -2.30
N ASN A 72 23.21 3.64 -1.40
CA ASN A 72 23.22 3.95 0.03
C ASN A 72 23.11 5.45 0.34
N ARG A 73 22.20 6.16 -0.34
CA ARG A 73 22.02 7.61 -0.24
C ARG A 73 20.64 7.96 0.30
N LYS A 74 20.54 9.08 1.03
CA LYS A 74 19.25 9.72 1.32
C LYS A 74 18.67 10.35 0.05
N ILE A 75 17.38 10.62 0.09
CA ILE A 75 16.67 11.44 -0.90
C ILE A 75 16.07 12.66 -0.23
N ARG A 76 15.89 13.72 -1.01
CA ARG A 76 15.06 14.85 -0.63
C ARG A 76 13.91 15.01 -1.62
N PHE A 77 12.76 15.45 -1.15
CA PHE A 77 11.58 15.70 -1.97
C PHE A 77 10.62 16.64 -1.30
N GLN A 78 9.68 17.19 -2.08
CA GLN A 78 8.51 17.89 -1.58
C GLN A 78 7.31 16.96 -1.64
N TYR A 79 6.33 17.11 -0.74
CA TYR A 79 5.17 16.23 -0.65
C TYR A 79 3.90 17.05 -0.70
N TYR A 80 2.94 16.67 -1.56
CA TYR A 80 1.69 17.40 -1.70
C TYR A 80 0.48 16.64 -1.17
N GLN A 81 -0.55 17.38 -0.86
CA GLN A 81 -1.90 16.91 -0.61
C GLN A 81 -2.90 17.67 -1.49
N TRP A 82 -4.08 17.10 -1.67
CA TRP A 82 -5.17 17.79 -2.32
C TRP A 82 -5.94 18.62 -1.31
N ASN A 83 -6.26 19.87 -1.63
CA ASN A 83 -7.19 20.69 -0.88
C ASN A 83 -8.64 20.48 -1.36
N VAL A 84 -9.60 21.08 -0.68
CA VAL A 84 -11.04 20.98 -1.03
C VAL A 84 -11.39 21.59 -2.38
N LYS A 85 -10.53 22.44 -2.92
CA LYS A 85 -10.66 23.04 -4.27
C LYS A 85 -10.08 22.14 -5.36
N LYS A 86 -9.59 20.96 -4.99
CA LYS A 86 -8.91 20.00 -5.91
C LYS A 86 -7.60 20.55 -6.47
N GLU A 87 -6.91 21.40 -5.72
CA GLU A 87 -5.59 21.93 -6.05
C GLU A 87 -4.51 21.18 -5.25
N GLN A 88 -3.34 21.04 -5.83
CA GLN A 88 -2.18 20.46 -5.15
C GLN A 88 -1.60 21.51 -4.19
N GLU A 89 -1.54 21.17 -2.93
CA GLU A 89 -0.97 22.00 -1.87
C GLU A 89 0.24 21.30 -1.27
N LEU A 90 1.39 21.97 -1.28
CA LEU A 90 2.60 21.42 -0.66
C LEU A 90 2.45 21.39 0.86
N ARG A 91 2.74 20.24 1.45
CA ARG A 91 2.74 20.07 2.90
C ARG A 91 3.92 20.82 3.52
N HIS A 92 3.81 21.16 4.80
CA HIS A 92 4.81 21.90 5.55
C HIS A 92 5.26 23.21 4.88
N GLY A 93 4.32 23.92 4.24
CA GLY A 93 4.62 25.20 3.56
C GLY A 93 5.62 25.06 2.40
N GLY A 94 5.71 23.89 1.78
CA GLY A 94 6.69 23.61 0.72
C GLY A 94 8.06 23.14 1.23
N GLY A 95 8.19 22.85 2.52
CA GLY A 95 9.43 22.32 3.09
C GLY A 95 9.86 20.99 2.48
N TRP A 96 11.17 20.75 2.48
CA TRP A 96 11.77 19.53 1.98
C TRP A 96 11.76 18.43 3.04
N TYR A 97 11.44 17.21 2.59
CA TYR A 97 11.60 15.99 3.38
C TYR A 97 12.96 15.39 3.06
N HIS A 98 13.71 15.00 4.09
CA HIS A 98 15.01 14.30 3.99
C HIS A 98 14.84 12.90 4.55
N ILE A 99 14.81 11.90 3.69
CA ILE A 99 14.44 10.53 4.07
C ILE A 99 15.49 9.54 3.59
N SER A 100 15.83 8.58 4.46
CA SER A 100 16.63 7.40 4.13
C SER A 100 15.74 6.34 3.52
N PRO A 101 15.75 6.10 2.19
CA PRO A 101 14.88 5.11 1.54
C PRO A 101 15.40 3.70 1.81
N TRP A 102 14.52 2.81 2.28
CA TRP A 102 14.89 1.42 2.57
C TRP A 102 14.16 0.40 1.71
N GLY A 103 12.99 0.72 1.21
CA GLY A 103 12.25 -0.13 0.31
C GLY A 103 11.11 0.60 -0.37
N VAL A 104 10.59 -0.05 -1.39
CA VAL A 104 9.35 0.36 -2.06
C VAL A 104 8.36 -0.77 -1.89
N SER A 105 7.18 -0.46 -1.35
CA SER A 105 6.08 -1.42 -1.18
C SER A 105 4.95 -1.08 -2.13
N TRP A 106 4.29 -2.12 -2.64
CA TRP A 106 3.06 -1.99 -3.42
C TRP A 106 1.88 -2.35 -2.53
N ASP A 107 0.96 -1.40 -2.30
CA ASP A 107 -0.25 -1.61 -1.51
C ASP A 107 -1.41 -0.78 -2.08
N ASP A 108 -2.61 -1.37 -2.15
CA ASP A 108 -3.82 -0.77 -2.75
C ASP A 108 -3.54 -0.02 -4.06
N GLU A 109 -2.79 -0.69 -4.95
CA GLU A 109 -2.42 -0.19 -6.28
C GLU A 109 -1.59 1.11 -6.31
N ASN A 110 -0.91 1.42 -5.22
CA ASN A 110 0.02 2.54 -5.12
C ASN A 110 1.41 2.06 -4.70
N TYR A 111 2.43 2.74 -5.18
CA TYR A 111 3.77 2.61 -4.62
C TYR A 111 3.90 3.46 -3.35
N TYR A 112 4.48 2.86 -2.34
CA TYR A 112 4.86 3.52 -1.11
C TYR A 112 6.36 3.41 -0.90
N LEU A 113 7.02 4.53 -0.71
CA LEU A 113 8.36 4.56 -0.16
C LEU A 113 8.26 4.22 1.33
N VAL A 114 9.00 3.19 1.76
CA VAL A 114 9.26 2.90 3.16
C VAL A 114 10.64 3.42 3.50
N GLY A 115 10.70 4.42 4.36
CA GLY A 115 11.94 5.10 4.67
C GLY A 115 12.07 5.46 6.15
N PHE A 116 13.29 5.73 6.58
CA PHE A 116 13.59 6.21 7.91
C PHE A 116 13.70 7.74 7.89
N ASP A 117 12.93 8.37 8.75
CA ASP A 117 12.98 9.79 9.01
C ASP A 117 13.84 10.02 10.27
N SER A 118 15.04 10.55 10.07
CA SER A 118 16.00 10.77 11.16
C SER A 118 15.53 11.82 12.16
N GLU A 119 14.80 12.86 11.71
CA GLU A 119 14.27 13.91 12.58
C GLU A 119 13.17 13.35 13.50
N ALA A 120 12.33 12.48 12.96
CA ALA A 120 11.26 11.85 13.72
C ALA A 120 11.70 10.57 14.45
N GLY A 121 12.90 10.04 14.16
CA GLY A 121 13.42 8.80 14.72
C GLY A 121 12.59 7.55 14.41
N LYS A 122 11.90 7.50 13.27
CA LYS A 122 10.96 6.41 12.96
C LYS A 122 10.81 6.12 11.48
N ILE A 123 10.29 4.92 11.20
CA ILE A 123 9.87 4.51 9.84
C ILE A 123 8.63 5.30 9.45
N LYS A 124 8.64 5.85 8.25
CA LYS A 124 7.51 6.54 7.63
C LYS A 124 7.24 5.98 6.25
N HIS A 125 5.98 6.13 5.82
CA HIS A 125 5.50 5.75 4.50
C HIS A 125 5.06 6.97 3.71
N TYR A 126 5.49 7.03 2.46
CA TYR A 126 5.12 8.11 1.56
C TYR A 126 4.60 7.53 0.25
N ARG A 127 3.44 7.96 -0.18
CA ARG A 127 2.93 7.61 -1.50
C ARG A 127 3.82 8.26 -2.55
N VAL A 128 4.38 7.44 -3.43
CA VAL A 128 5.35 7.89 -4.44
C VAL A 128 4.72 8.84 -5.46
N ASP A 129 3.43 8.65 -5.77
CA ASP A 129 2.68 9.53 -6.68
C ASP A 129 2.47 10.95 -6.13
N LYS A 130 2.65 11.16 -4.81
CA LYS A 130 2.55 12.47 -4.15
C LYS A 130 3.89 13.14 -3.89
N MET A 131 4.98 12.52 -4.29
CA MET A 131 6.33 13.07 -4.18
C MET A 131 6.64 13.93 -5.40
N LEU A 132 7.18 15.12 -5.18
CA LEU A 132 7.60 16.07 -6.21
C LEU A 132 9.08 16.41 -6.01
N HIS A 133 9.77 16.74 -7.09
CA HIS A 133 11.17 17.18 -7.07
C HIS A 133 12.09 16.22 -6.32
N VAL A 134 11.95 14.91 -6.59
CA VAL A 134 12.73 13.89 -5.89
C VAL A 134 14.16 13.90 -6.40
N GLU A 135 15.12 14.06 -5.48
CA GLU A 135 16.54 14.16 -5.78
C GLU A 135 17.37 13.30 -4.81
N LEU A 136 18.51 12.81 -5.30
CA LEU A 136 19.51 12.18 -4.46
C LEU A 136 20.18 13.23 -3.55
N SER A 137 20.31 12.91 -2.27
CA SER A 137 21.11 13.67 -1.34
C SER A 137 22.58 13.23 -1.39
N GLY A 138 23.50 14.12 -1.00
CA GLY A 138 24.91 13.77 -0.77
C GLY A 138 25.15 12.88 0.46
N GLU A 139 24.13 12.71 1.33
CA GLU A 139 24.24 12.03 2.62
C GLU A 139 23.98 10.53 2.51
N ALA A 140 24.67 9.74 3.35
CA ALA A 140 24.41 8.31 3.49
C ALA A 140 23.08 8.05 4.22
N ARG A 141 22.46 6.90 3.93
CA ARG A 141 21.24 6.47 4.63
C ARG A 141 21.50 6.19 6.11
N GLU A 142 20.50 6.45 6.91
CA GLU A 142 20.44 6.17 8.34
C GLU A 142 19.32 5.17 8.66
N GLY A 143 19.26 4.68 9.91
CA GLY A 143 18.21 3.81 10.38
C GLY A 143 18.37 2.35 9.99
N LYS A 144 19.59 1.90 9.64
CA LYS A 144 19.90 0.51 9.26
C LYS A 144 19.41 -0.51 10.31
N GLU A 145 19.54 -0.16 11.59
CA GLU A 145 19.12 -0.98 12.72
C GLU A 145 17.63 -1.30 12.72
N HIS A 146 16.79 -0.41 12.20
CA HIS A 146 15.34 -0.62 12.09
C HIS A 146 14.96 -1.58 10.96
N PHE A 147 15.86 -1.76 9.98
CA PHE A 147 15.60 -2.56 8.78
C PHE A 147 16.43 -3.85 8.69
N SER A 148 17.46 -4.00 9.50
CA SER A 148 18.38 -5.16 9.44
C SER A 148 17.69 -6.51 9.73
N ARG A 149 16.56 -6.50 10.44
CA ARG A 149 15.73 -7.67 10.77
C ARG A 149 14.35 -7.63 10.13
N LEU A 150 14.10 -6.66 9.28
CA LEU A 150 12.78 -6.42 8.70
C LEU A 150 12.72 -7.07 7.31
N ASP A 151 11.91 -8.11 7.19
CA ASP A 151 11.48 -8.60 5.88
C ASP A 151 10.42 -7.62 5.34
N MET A 152 10.73 -6.94 4.23
CA MET A 152 9.84 -5.95 3.62
C MET A 152 8.53 -6.57 3.12
N ALA A 153 8.54 -7.84 2.68
CA ALA A 153 7.34 -8.52 2.24
C ALA A 153 6.43 -8.86 3.45
N ASP A 154 7.04 -9.34 4.54
CA ASP A 154 6.33 -9.59 5.81
C ASP A 154 5.79 -8.28 6.41
N TYR A 155 6.60 -7.22 6.39
CA TYR A 155 6.18 -5.90 6.84
C TYR A 155 4.96 -5.35 6.09
N ALA A 156 4.95 -5.50 4.77
CA ALA A 156 3.82 -5.08 3.93
C ALA A 156 2.55 -5.88 4.23
N LYS A 157 2.67 -7.20 4.46
CA LYS A 157 1.52 -8.05 4.84
C LYS A 157 0.89 -7.64 6.17
N LYS A 158 1.70 -7.23 7.14
CA LYS A 158 1.24 -6.77 8.46
C LYS A 158 0.58 -5.40 8.45
N SER A 159 0.85 -4.58 7.42
CA SER A 159 0.35 -3.22 7.31
C SER A 159 -0.98 -3.17 6.55
N PHE A 160 -1.91 -2.35 7.02
CA PHE A 160 -3.18 -2.08 6.35
C PHE A 160 -3.14 -0.67 5.76
N GLY A 161 -3.20 -0.57 4.42
CA GLY A 161 -3.11 0.72 3.72
C GLY A 161 -1.79 1.47 3.97
N MET A 162 -0.71 0.74 4.31
CA MET A 162 0.60 1.30 4.71
C MET A 162 0.52 2.28 5.89
N PHE A 163 -0.50 2.15 6.74
CA PHE A 163 -0.55 2.87 8.01
C PHE A 163 0.28 2.13 9.05
N GLY A 164 1.21 2.84 9.65
CA GLY A 164 2.02 2.33 10.75
C GLY A 164 1.19 2.15 12.02
N GLY A 165 1.66 1.29 12.90
CA GLY A 165 1.08 1.01 14.20
C GLY A 165 2.01 0.12 15.00
N LYS A 166 1.67 -0.15 16.27
CA LYS A 166 2.40 -1.13 17.05
C LYS A 166 2.11 -2.52 16.47
N GLU A 167 3.15 -3.32 16.24
CA GLU A 167 2.98 -4.72 15.86
C GLU A 167 2.43 -5.52 17.04
N GLU A 168 1.32 -6.20 16.82
CA GLU A 168 0.66 -7.05 17.82
C GLU A 168 0.27 -8.40 17.20
N SER A 169 0.35 -9.44 18.01
CA SER A 169 -0.14 -10.77 17.66
C SER A 169 -1.61 -10.88 18.07
N VAL A 170 -2.50 -10.72 17.11
CA VAL A 170 -3.95 -10.64 17.32
C VAL A 170 -4.60 -12.00 17.09
N LYS A 171 -5.38 -12.47 18.05
CA LYS A 171 -6.23 -13.66 17.91
C LYS A 171 -7.64 -13.22 17.50
N LEU A 172 -8.12 -13.79 16.41
CA LEU A 172 -9.45 -13.55 15.87
C LEU A 172 -10.30 -14.81 16.00
N SER A 173 -11.61 -14.66 16.27
CA SER A 173 -12.64 -15.65 15.98
C SER A 173 -13.26 -15.28 14.64
N VAL A 174 -13.39 -16.25 13.76
CA VAL A 174 -13.81 -16.02 12.35
C VAL A 174 -14.82 -17.09 11.96
N HIS A 175 -15.91 -16.68 11.33
CA HIS A 175 -16.89 -17.61 10.77
C HIS A 175 -16.28 -18.38 9.58
N ASN A 176 -16.58 -19.67 9.45
CA ASN A 176 -15.96 -20.59 8.46
C ASN A 176 -16.07 -20.08 7.01
N ARG A 177 -17.13 -19.36 6.65
CA ARG A 177 -17.33 -18.79 5.31
C ARG A 177 -16.29 -17.73 4.93
N LEU A 178 -15.60 -17.13 5.91
CA LEU A 178 -14.55 -16.14 5.68
C LEU A 178 -13.12 -16.74 5.64
N ALA A 179 -13.00 -18.08 5.59
CA ALA A 179 -11.70 -18.73 5.49
C ALA A 179 -10.89 -18.23 4.26
N GLY A 180 -11.56 -18.07 3.10
CA GLY A 180 -10.93 -17.50 1.90
C GLY A 180 -10.41 -16.09 2.11
N VAL A 181 -11.18 -15.23 2.78
CA VAL A 181 -10.78 -13.84 3.09
C VAL A 181 -9.51 -13.81 3.96
N MET A 182 -9.42 -14.72 4.94
CA MET A 182 -8.22 -14.83 5.79
C MET A 182 -7.02 -15.31 4.98
N ILE A 183 -7.20 -16.32 4.10
CA ILE A 183 -6.14 -16.84 3.23
C ILE A 183 -5.68 -15.76 2.24
N ASP A 184 -6.59 -15.05 1.60
CA ASP A 184 -6.26 -14.01 0.64
C ASP A 184 -5.48 -12.85 1.29
N ARG A 185 -5.80 -12.53 2.54
CA ARG A 185 -5.15 -11.44 3.27
C ARG A 185 -3.81 -11.84 3.88
N PHE A 186 -3.73 -13.01 4.52
CA PHE A 186 -2.58 -13.39 5.35
C PHE A 186 -1.74 -14.52 4.75
N GLY A 187 -2.22 -15.17 3.69
CA GLY A 187 -1.57 -16.30 3.04
C GLY A 187 -2.07 -17.65 3.53
N LYS A 188 -1.70 -18.72 2.80
CA LYS A 188 -2.14 -20.10 3.10
C LYS A 188 -1.47 -20.71 4.34
N ASP A 189 -0.35 -20.13 4.78
CA ASP A 189 0.46 -20.69 5.87
C ASP A 189 -0.08 -20.31 7.27
N ILE A 190 -1.18 -19.55 7.34
CA ILE A 190 -1.83 -19.24 8.62
C ILE A 190 -2.46 -20.47 9.24
N ILE A 191 -2.31 -20.62 10.55
CA ILE A 191 -2.90 -21.73 11.30
C ILE A 191 -4.33 -21.37 11.68
N MET A 192 -5.29 -22.08 11.11
CA MET A 192 -6.72 -21.99 11.43
C MET A 192 -7.10 -23.16 12.32
N ILE A 193 -7.61 -22.89 13.52
CA ILE A 193 -7.99 -23.90 14.50
C ILE A 193 -9.51 -23.86 14.66
N PRO A 194 -10.26 -24.91 14.26
CA PRO A 194 -11.69 -24.97 14.49
C PRO A 194 -12.02 -24.76 15.98
N SER A 195 -12.97 -23.90 16.28
CA SER A 195 -13.44 -23.63 17.66
C SER A 195 -14.82 -24.21 17.95
N ASP A 196 -15.67 -24.25 16.93
CA ASP A 196 -17.00 -24.87 16.96
C ASP A 196 -17.42 -25.28 15.52
N ALA A 197 -18.70 -25.62 15.30
CA ALA A 197 -19.21 -26.05 13.99
C ALA A 197 -19.16 -24.95 12.93
N GLU A 198 -19.23 -23.69 13.33
CA GLU A 198 -19.35 -22.54 12.43
C GLU A 198 -18.15 -21.61 12.45
N HIS A 199 -17.23 -21.75 13.41
CA HIS A 199 -16.11 -20.82 13.61
C HIS A 199 -14.77 -21.53 13.74
N PHE A 200 -13.73 -20.79 13.39
CA PHE A 200 -12.34 -21.12 13.69
C PHE A 200 -11.64 -19.92 14.33
N THR A 201 -10.54 -20.17 15.00
CA THR A 201 -9.65 -19.13 15.48
C THR A 201 -8.38 -19.08 14.64
N VAL A 202 -7.89 -17.87 14.40
CA VAL A 202 -6.62 -17.61 13.73
C VAL A 202 -5.82 -16.58 14.51
N ARG A 203 -4.50 -16.72 14.49
CA ARG A 203 -3.58 -15.74 15.08
C ARG A 203 -2.77 -15.08 13.96
N VAL A 204 -2.85 -13.76 13.89
CA VAL A 204 -2.19 -12.96 12.86
C VAL A 204 -1.34 -11.85 13.49
N ASN A 205 -0.18 -11.57 12.92
CA ASN A 205 0.65 -10.45 13.33
C ASN A 205 0.33 -9.26 12.43
N VAL A 206 -0.06 -8.15 13.03
CA VAL A 206 -0.50 -6.94 12.31
C VAL A 206 -0.01 -5.68 12.99
N HIS A 207 0.19 -4.63 12.20
CA HIS A 207 0.33 -3.28 12.73
C HIS A 207 -1.07 -2.76 13.07
N VAL A 208 -1.37 -2.66 14.36
CA VAL A 208 -2.69 -2.20 14.81
C VAL A 208 -2.86 -0.73 14.48
N SER A 209 -3.83 -0.44 13.65
CA SER A 209 -4.14 0.88 13.12
C SER A 209 -5.65 1.03 12.93
N ARG A 210 -6.13 2.25 12.71
CA ARG A 210 -7.55 2.47 12.37
C ARG A 210 -7.97 1.72 11.11
N GLN A 211 -7.07 1.52 10.15
CA GLN A 211 -7.35 0.76 8.94
C GLN A 211 -7.56 -0.72 9.25
N PHE A 212 -6.73 -1.30 10.12
CA PHE A 212 -6.94 -2.66 10.62
C PHE A 212 -8.28 -2.79 11.34
N LEU A 213 -8.60 -1.88 12.28
CA LEU A 213 -9.88 -1.90 12.99
C LEU A 213 -11.06 -1.72 12.04
N GLY A 214 -10.94 -0.80 11.06
CA GLY A 214 -11.95 -0.59 10.02
C GLY A 214 -12.13 -1.81 9.13
N TRP A 215 -11.05 -2.53 8.81
CA TRP A 215 -11.13 -3.79 8.06
C TRP A 215 -11.88 -4.86 8.87
N ILE A 216 -11.61 -5.01 10.16
CA ILE A 216 -12.38 -5.91 11.05
C ILE A 216 -13.87 -5.54 11.04
N VAL A 217 -14.19 -4.25 11.19
CA VAL A 217 -15.59 -3.75 11.15
C VAL A 217 -16.26 -4.06 9.81
N SER A 218 -15.53 -3.98 8.70
CA SER A 218 -16.07 -4.27 7.35
C SER A 218 -16.48 -5.73 7.14
N LEU A 219 -15.97 -6.64 7.98
CA LEU A 219 -16.33 -8.06 7.95
C LEU A 219 -17.59 -8.40 8.78
N GLY A 220 -18.21 -7.37 9.35
CA GLY A 220 -19.47 -7.52 10.09
C GLY A 220 -19.34 -8.31 11.39
N GLU A 221 -20.39 -9.03 11.74
CA GLU A 221 -20.45 -9.84 12.97
C GLU A 221 -19.67 -11.15 12.91
N GLU A 222 -19.15 -11.48 11.74
CA GLU A 222 -18.50 -12.76 11.45
C GLU A 222 -17.05 -12.83 11.93
N VAL A 223 -16.47 -11.70 12.35
CA VAL A 223 -15.11 -11.62 12.89
C VAL A 223 -15.09 -10.86 14.21
N LYS A 224 -14.44 -11.45 15.20
CA LYS A 224 -14.27 -10.85 16.51
C LYS A 224 -12.82 -10.91 16.96
N ILE A 225 -12.31 -9.80 17.46
CA ILE A 225 -10.99 -9.76 18.14
C ILE A 225 -11.13 -10.41 19.52
N LEU A 226 -10.36 -11.47 19.77
CA LEU A 226 -10.35 -12.17 21.04
C LEU A 226 -9.23 -11.68 21.98
N SER A 227 -8.07 -11.37 21.42
CA SER A 227 -6.89 -10.90 22.18
C SER A 227 -5.90 -10.19 21.25
N PRO A 228 -4.96 -9.39 21.76
CA PRO A 228 -4.77 -9.05 23.17
C PRO A 228 -5.77 -7.98 23.66
N GLU A 229 -5.84 -7.79 24.99
CA GLU A 229 -6.74 -6.81 25.61
C GLU A 229 -6.47 -5.37 25.12
N SER A 230 -5.21 -5.05 24.85
CA SER A 230 -4.81 -3.76 24.27
C SER A 230 -5.50 -3.46 22.93
N VAL A 231 -5.74 -4.49 22.09
CA VAL A 231 -6.38 -4.33 20.77
C VAL A 231 -7.90 -4.35 20.91
N THR A 232 -8.46 -5.19 21.78
CA THR A 232 -9.91 -5.15 22.06
C THR A 232 -10.30 -3.83 22.74
N GLY A 233 -9.44 -3.24 23.56
CA GLY A 233 -9.62 -1.89 24.11
C GLY A 233 -9.68 -0.82 23.01
N GLN A 234 -8.72 -0.82 22.10
CA GLN A 234 -8.71 0.11 20.96
C GLN A 234 -9.98 -0.02 20.08
N MET A 235 -10.50 -1.26 19.91
CA MET A 235 -11.76 -1.47 19.18
C MET A 235 -12.94 -0.85 19.93
N LYS A 236 -13.01 -1.00 21.26
CA LYS A 236 -14.05 -0.35 22.08
C LYS A 236 -13.99 1.17 21.98
N ASP A 237 -12.79 1.74 22.08
CA ASP A 237 -12.57 3.18 21.94
C ASP A 237 -13.05 3.70 20.57
N GLU A 238 -12.80 2.91 19.49
CA GLU A 238 -13.25 3.26 18.15
C GLU A 238 -14.77 3.16 18.00
N ILE A 239 -15.42 2.15 18.60
CA ILE A 239 -16.88 2.03 18.66
C ILE A 239 -17.49 3.24 19.41
N ASP A 240 -16.93 3.61 20.55
CA ASP A 240 -17.39 4.76 21.33
C ASP A 240 -17.22 6.07 20.55
N ARG A 241 -16.12 6.22 19.83
CA ARG A 241 -15.89 7.34 18.93
C ARG A 241 -16.97 7.43 17.84
N LEU A 242 -17.23 6.28 17.16
CA LEU A 242 -18.27 6.21 16.13
C LEU A 242 -19.66 6.50 16.72
N THR A 243 -19.98 5.94 17.86
CA THR A 243 -21.26 6.19 18.55
C THR A 243 -21.46 7.67 18.85
N ARG A 244 -20.39 8.39 19.26
CA ARG A 244 -20.47 9.86 19.47
C ARG A 244 -20.61 10.65 18.18
N GLN A 245 -19.99 10.16 17.10
CA GLN A 245 -20.00 10.86 15.80
C GLN A 245 -21.36 10.79 15.10
N TYR A 246 -22.12 9.72 15.34
CA TYR A 246 -23.42 9.45 14.66
C TYR A 246 -24.63 9.57 15.61
N LYS A 247 -24.47 10.13 16.78
CA LYS A 247 -25.55 10.62 17.64
C LYS A 247 -25.91 12.05 17.23
#